data_9a8b03da2ed83ab1b155058e0a0a6abf
#
_entry.id   9a8b03da2ed83ab1b155058e0a0a6abf
#
_cell.length_a   1.000
_cell.length_b   1.000
_cell.length_c   1.000
_cell.angle_alpha   90.00
_cell.angle_beta   90.00
_cell.angle_gamma   90.00
#
_symmetry.space_group_name_H-M   'P 1'
#
loop_
_entity.id
_entity.type
_entity.pdbx_description
1 polymer ?
#
loop_
_entity_poly.entity_id
_entity_poly.type
_entity_poly.pdbx_seq_one_letter_code
_entity_poly.pdbx_strand_id
1 'polypeptide(L)'
;LFENAHNQFPLCGPSRASFMTSLYTDQTNIKGNNIFVRQALPDVTTLAEKFRQEGYNSVRIGKIYHYSNPGHIGTSSFDDPDSWDYVINPHGRDKKEEHKINGIVDDWGGGDLSWLASEGTDEEQTDGIVASEAIEHLDYYSNNGQNFFLAVGLFRPHVPFVAPKKYFQLYSRDDII
;
A
#
# COMPACT_ATOMS: atom_id res chain seq x y z
N LEU A 1 -0.17 21.39 -8.57
CA LEU A 1 -1.02 21.32 -7.36
C LEU A 1 -2.43 20.90 -7.78
N PHE A 2 -2.96 19.84 -7.15
CA PHE A 2 -4.36 19.42 -7.33
C PHE A 2 -5.19 20.07 -6.22
N GLU A 3 -6.01 21.06 -6.57
CA GLU A 3 -6.78 21.85 -5.59
C GLU A 3 -8.10 21.18 -5.18
N ASN A 4 -8.59 20.24 -6.00
CA ASN A 4 -9.85 19.54 -5.81
C ASN A 4 -9.66 18.01 -5.83
N ALA A 5 -8.73 17.49 -5.02
CA ALA A 5 -8.53 16.07 -4.88
C ALA A 5 -9.44 15.52 -3.77
N HIS A 6 -10.29 14.55 -4.10
CA HIS A 6 -11.27 13.95 -3.19
C HIS A 6 -11.10 12.44 -3.13
N ASN A 7 -11.47 11.84 -2.00
CA ASN A 7 -11.64 10.40 -1.87
C ASN A 7 -13.11 10.06 -1.59
N GLN A 8 -13.48 8.81 -1.74
CA GLN A 8 -14.87 8.37 -1.57
C GLN A 8 -15.26 8.16 -0.11
N PHE A 9 -14.29 7.99 0.78
CA PHE A 9 -14.51 7.79 2.20
C PHE A 9 -13.24 8.12 2.99
N PRO A 10 -13.33 8.77 4.17
CA PRO A 10 -12.16 9.19 4.94
C PRO A 10 -11.54 8.04 5.75
N LEU A 11 -11.48 6.83 5.18
CA LEU A 11 -10.87 5.65 5.78
C LEU A 11 -10.33 4.72 4.68
N CYS A 12 -9.16 4.11 4.92
CA CYS A 12 -8.40 3.36 3.92
C CYS A 12 -9.19 2.22 3.25
N GLY A 13 -9.76 1.30 4.03
CA GLY A 13 -10.47 0.12 3.52
C GLY A 13 -11.65 0.49 2.62
N PRO A 14 -12.62 1.27 3.11
CA PRO A 14 -13.77 1.72 2.31
C PRO A 14 -13.38 2.48 1.04
N SER A 15 -12.43 3.43 1.16
CA SER A 15 -11.96 4.21 0.01
C SER A 15 -11.30 3.32 -1.05
N ARG A 16 -10.49 2.35 -0.63
CA ARG A 16 -9.82 1.38 -1.53
C ARG A 16 -10.80 0.43 -2.19
N ALA A 17 -11.78 -0.06 -1.44
CA ALA A 17 -12.88 -0.84 -2.01
C ALA A 17 -13.63 -0.06 -3.09
N SER A 18 -13.92 1.22 -2.85
CA SER A 18 -14.64 2.07 -3.80
C SER A 18 -13.87 2.25 -5.12
N PHE A 19 -12.58 2.59 -5.10
CA PHE A 19 -11.85 2.79 -6.36
C PHE A 19 -11.57 1.47 -7.10
N MET A 20 -11.47 0.33 -6.40
CA MET A 20 -11.27 -0.96 -7.04
C MET A 20 -12.56 -1.54 -7.64
N THR A 21 -13.73 -1.18 -7.11
CA THR A 21 -15.03 -1.70 -7.56
C THR A 21 -15.84 -0.71 -8.38
N SER A 22 -15.44 0.56 -8.43
CA SER A 22 -16.21 1.69 -9.01
C SER A 22 -17.56 1.91 -8.34
N LEU A 23 -17.75 1.42 -7.12
CA LEU A 23 -18.97 1.56 -6.33
C LEU A 23 -18.75 2.56 -5.18
N TYR A 24 -19.77 3.36 -4.88
CA TYR A 24 -19.74 4.19 -3.67
C TYR A 24 -19.78 3.34 -2.40
N THR A 25 -19.26 3.89 -1.32
CA THR A 25 -19.21 3.19 -0.02
C THR A 25 -20.58 2.72 0.47
N ASP A 26 -21.65 3.47 0.19
CA ASP A 26 -23.00 3.04 0.55
C ASP A 26 -23.51 1.86 -0.29
N GLN A 27 -22.99 1.68 -1.51
CA GLN A 27 -23.28 0.52 -2.37
C GLN A 27 -22.45 -0.70 -1.95
N THR A 28 -21.19 -0.51 -1.58
CA THR A 28 -20.33 -1.61 -1.13
C THR A 28 -20.69 -2.10 0.27
N ASN A 29 -21.28 -1.23 1.10
CA ASN A 29 -21.49 -1.41 2.53
C ASN A 29 -20.20 -1.74 3.33
N ILE A 30 -19.04 -1.46 2.74
CA ILE A 30 -17.73 -1.61 3.40
C ILE A 30 -17.42 -0.32 4.12
N LYS A 31 -17.67 -0.26 5.43
CA LYS A 31 -17.50 0.94 6.27
C LYS A 31 -16.36 0.83 7.28
N GLY A 32 -15.56 -0.25 7.20
CA GLY A 32 -14.44 -0.51 8.11
C GLY A 32 -13.23 -1.10 7.40
N ASN A 33 -12.10 -1.09 8.11
CA ASN A 33 -10.82 -1.57 7.57
C ASN A 33 -10.64 -3.09 7.60
N ASN A 34 -11.48 -3.81 8.33
CA ASN A 34 -11.40 -5.25 8.58
C ASN A 34 -12.36 -6.07 7.71
N ILE A 35 -12.80 -5.52 6.59
CA ILE A 35 -13.78 -6.17 5.70
C ILE A 35 -13.09 -6.50 4.38
N PHE A 36 -13.10 -7.77 3.99
CA PHE A 36 -12.63 -8.22 2.68
C PHE A 36 -13.66 -7.83 1.61
N VAL A 37 -13.18 -7.27 0.50
CA VAL A 37 -14.05 -6.88 -0.63
C VAL A 37 -14.84 -8.06 -1.13
N ARG A 38 -14.19 -9.20 -1.36
CA ARG A 38 -14.85 -10.41 -1.89
C ARG A 38 -15.87 -11.03 -0.95
N GLN A 39 -15.71 -10.87 0.38
CA GLN A 39 -16.70 -11.30 1.35
C GLN A 39 -17.96 -10.42 1.36
N ALA A 40 -17.78 -9.11 1.21
CA ALA A 40 -18.88 -8.16 1.17
C ALA A 40 -19.63 -8.18 -0.18
N LEU A 41 -18.90 -8.41 -1.26
CA LEU A 41 -19.37 -8.33 -2.65
C LEU A 41 -18.84 -9.55 -3.42
N PRO A 42 -19.42 -10.75 -3.23
CA PRO A 42 -18.90 -12.00 -3.82
C PRO A 42 -18.81 -11.97 -5.36
N ASP A 43 -19.77 -11.32 -5.99
CA ASP A 43 -19.94 -11.31 -7.46
C ASP A 43 -19.40 -10.02 -8.13
N VAL A 44 -18.73 -9.15 -7.36
CA VAL A 44 -18.21 -7.91 -7.94
C VAL A 44 -16.98 -8.18 -8.82
N THR A 45 -16.98 -7.61 -10.01
CA THR A 45 -15.77 -7.55 -10.83
C THR A 45 -14.98 -6.30 -10.46
N THR A 46 -13.76 -6.48 -9.96
CA THR A 46 -12.88 -5.35 -9.63
C THR A 46 -12.20 -4.80 -10.88
N LEU A 47 -11.65 -3.59 -10.78
CA LEU A 47 -10.89 -2.98 -11.88
C LEU A 47 -9.76 -3.91 -12.37
N ALA A 48 -8.98 -4.46 -11.47
CA ALA A 48 -7.88 -5.34 -11.78
C ALA A 48 -8.35 -6.68 -12.38
N GLU A 49 -9.41 -7.26 -11.81
CA GLU A 49 -10.06 -8.47 -12.34
C GLU A 49 -10.60 -8.23 -13.76
N LYS A 50 -11.15 -7.05 -14.05
CA LYS A 50 -11.63 -6.72 -15.39
C LYS A 50 -10.50 -6.72 -16.42
N PHE A 51 -9.35 -6.13 -16.09
CA PHE A 51 -8.18 -6.20 -16.96
C PHE A 51 -7.71 -7.64 -17.18
N ARG A 52 -7.70 -8.45 -16.12
CA ARG A 52 -7.37 -9.89 -16.19
C ARG A 52 -8.31 -10.65 -17.12
N GLN A 53 -9.63 -10.42 -17.04
CA GLN A 53 -10.64 -11.01 -17.92
C GLN A 53 -10.47 -10.63 -19.39
N GLU A 54 -9.89 -9.45 -19.67
CA GLU A 54 -9.56 -8.98 -21.02
C GLU A 54 -8.17 -9.43 -21.52
N GLY A 55 -7.54 -10.35 -20.80
CA GLY A 55 -6.27 -10.96 -21.21
C GLY A 55 -5.02 -10.15 -20.88
N TYR A 56 -5.11 -9.17 -19.99
CA TYR A 56 -3.95 -8.48 -19.43
C TYR A 56 -3.35 -9.29 -18.28
N ASN A 57 -2.05 -9.26 -18.14
CA ASN A 57 -1.38 -9.74 -16.93
C ASN A 57 -1.67 -8.75 -15.78
N SER A 58 -2.47 -9.16 -14.82
CA SER A 58 -2.83 -8.31 -13.67
C SER A 58 -1.90 -8.57 -12.50
N VAL A 59 -1.12 -7.58 -12.13
CA VAL A 59 -0.05 -7.69 -11.13
C VAL A 59 -0.19 -6.63 -10.05
N ARG A 60 0.00 -7.05 -8.80
CA ARG A 60 0.08 -6.16 -7.66
C ARG A 60 1.43 -6.23 -6.96
N ILE A 61 1.99 -5.05 -6.67
CA ILE A 61 3.19 -4.88 -5.85
C ILE A 61 2.86 -3.97 -4.68
N GLY A 62 3.02 -4.46 -3.44
CA GLY A 62 2.76 -3.67 -2.23
C GLY A 62 1.28 -3.43 -1.95
N LYS A 63 0.94 -2.27 -1.38
CA LYS A 63 -0.36 -1.98 -0.77
C LYS A 63 -1.39 -1.44 -1.77
N ILE A 64 -2.34 -2.26 -2.21
CA ILE A 64 -3.49 -1.82 -3.02
C ILE A 64 -4.77 -1.84 -2.20
N TYR A 65 -5.16 -2.98 -1.65
CA TYR A 65 -6.24 -3.06 -0.65
C TYR A 65 -5.77 -2.60 0.73
N HIS A 66 -6.59 -2.75 1.75
CA HIS A 66 -6.21 -2.32 3.08
C HIS A 66 -5.14 -3.22 3.71
N TYR A 67 -4.22 -2.60 4.42
CA TYR A 67 -3.18 -3.23 5.23
C TYR A 67 -3.08 -2.55 6.58
N SER A 68 -3.04 -3.32 7.65
CA SER A 68 -2.57 -2.83 8.95
C SER A 68 -1.07 -2.57 8.86
N ASN A 69 -0.67 -1.33 9.14
CA ASN A 69 0.72 -0.90 9.02
C ASN A 69 1.29 -0.65 10.43
N PRO A 70 2.42 -1.25 10.81
CA PRO A 70 3.32 -2.09 10.01
C PRO A 70 2.95 -3.59 10.03
N GLY A 71 1.97 -4.01 10.81
CA GLY A 71 1.69 -5.41 11.12
C GLY A 71 1.58 -6.32 9.91
N HIS A 72 0.89 -5.89 8.85
CA HIS A 72 0.64 -6.71 7.66
C HIS A 72 1.63 -6.50 6.50
N ILE A 73 2.67 -5.66 6.66
CA ILE A 73 3.73 -5.53 5.65
C ILE A 73 4.36 -6.92 5.42
N GLY A 74 4.54 -7.31 4.16
CA GLY A 74 5.07 -8.62 3.76
C GLY A 74 4.02 -9.74 3.68
N THR A 75 2.74 -9.41 3.81
CA THR A 75 1.62 -10.37 3.70
C THR A 75 0.62 -9.95 2.63
N SER A 76 -0.36 -10.80 2.31
CA SER A 76 -1.47 -10.43 1.43
C SER A 76 -2.54 -9.58 2.12
N SER A 77 -2.58 -9.56 3.46
CA SER A 77 -3.55 -8.78 4.24
C SER A 77 -5.00 -8.95 3.76
N PHE A 78 -5.75 -7.84 3.59
CA PHE A 78 -7.15 -7.83 3.14
C PHE A 78 -7.27 -7.78 1.60
N ASP A 79 -6.38 -8.47 0.90
CA ASP A 79 -6.32 -8.51 -0.56
C ASP A 79 -7.52 -9.25 -1.19
N ASP A 80 -7.73 -9.04 -2.47
CA ASP A 80 -8.67 -9.78 -3.29
C ASP A 80 -7.91 -10.67 -4.29
N PRO A 81 -7.84 -11.99 -4.05
CA PRO A 81 -7.03 -12.87 -4.89
C PRO A 81 -7.56 -13.00 -6.34
N ASP A 82 -8.85 -12.77 -6.57
CA ASP A 82 -9.43 -12.83 -7.91
C ASP A 82 -9.00 -11.67 -8.81
N SER A 83 -8.51 -10.60 -8.20
CA SER A 83 -8.00 -9.42 -8.91
C SER A 83 -6.67 -9.66 -9.64
N TRP A 84 -5.84 -10.64 -9.24
CA TRP A 84 -4.44 -10.71 -9.62
C TRP A 84 -4.02 -12.05 -10.22
N ASP A 85 -3.15 -12.01 -11.21
CA ASP A 85 -2.39 -13.19 -11.68
C ASP A 85 -1.12 -13.37 -10.87
N TYR A 86 -0.52 -12.27 -10.41
CA TYR A 86 0.71 -12.29 -9.63
C TYR A 86 0.72 -11.21 -8.55
N VAL A 87 1.26 -11.56 -7.39
CA VAL A 87 1.27 -10.70 -6.20
C VAL A 87 2.65 -10.68 -5.57
N ILE A 88 3.18 -9.48 -5.34
CA ILE A 88 4.42 -9.28 -4.59
C ILE A 88 4.10 -8.55 -3.29
N ASN A 89 4.52 -9.17 -2.16
CA ASN A 89 4.38 -8.63 -0.81
C ASN A 89 5.78 -8.31 -0.23
N PRO A 90 6.39 -7.20 -0.60
CA PRO A 90 7.73 -6.86 -0.12
C PRO A 90 7.73 -6.59 1.38
N HIS A 91 8.83 -6.91 2.02
CA HIS A 91 9.14 -6.45 3.37
C HIS A 91 10.62 -6.13 3.47
N GLY A 92 10.91 -4.89 3.74
CA GLY A 92 12.25 -4.37 3.82
C GLY A 92 12.80 -4.32 5.24
N ARG A 93 13.84 -3.53 5.38
CA ARG A 93 14.52 -3.28 6.64
C ARG A 93 13.59 -2.62 7.67
N ASP A 94 12.79 -1.66 7.25
CA ASP A 94 11.80 -0.97 8.08
C ASP A 94 10.81 -1.92 8.75
N LYS A 95 10.39 -2.99 8.06
CA LYS A 95 9.56 -4.04 8.64
C LYS A 95 10.34 -4.92 9.62
N LYS A 96 11.57 -5.31 9.28
CA LYS A 96 12.42 -6.13 10.16
C LYS A 96 12.78 -5.39 11.45
N GLU A 97 12.88 -4.06 11.37
CA GLU A 97 13.23 -3.19 12.49
C GLU A 97 12.00 -2.54 13.16
N GLU A 98 10.79 -3.04 12.93
CA GLU A 98 9.54 -2.48 13.49
C GLU A 98 9.54 -2.39 15.03
N HIS A 99 10.31 -3.26 15.70
CA HIS A 99 10.49 -3.22 17.15
C HIS A 99 11.27 -1.99 17.66
N LYS A 100 11.89 -1.21 16.75
CA LYS A 100 12.60 0.04 17.06
C LYS A 100 11.72 1.28 16.87
N ILE A 101 10.48 1.13 16.43
CA ILE A 101 9.56 2.26 16.20
C ILE A 101 9.29 2.96 17.52
N ASN A 102 9.45 4.28 17.51
CA ASN A 102 9.13 5.15 18.64
C ASN A 102 7.67 5.55 18.57
N GLY A 103 6.95 5.49 19.66
CA GLY A 103 5.59 5.99 19.81
C GLY A 103 5.52 7.13 20.82
N ILE A 104 4.48 7.93 20.76
CA ILE A 104 4.18 8.93 21.81
C ILE A 104 3.67 8.22 23.06
N VAL A 105 3.03 7.06 22.89
CA VAL A 105 2.52 6.21 23.97
C VAL A 105 3.29 4.89 23.96
N ASP A 106 3.41 4.25 25.15
CA ASP A 106 4.22 3.03 25.30
C ASP A 106 3.64 1.85 24.51
N ASP A 107 2.33 1.76 24.38
CA ASP A 107 1.62 0.70 23.64
C ASP A 107 0.95 1.29 22.39
N TRP A 108 1.75 1.84 21.49
CA TRP A 108 1.26 2.47 20.27
C TRP A 108 0.61 1.46 19.31
N GLY A 109 -0.53 1.81 18.75
CA GLY A 109 -1.23 1.05 17.70
C GLY A 109 -1.05 1.69 16.32
N GLY A 110 -1.47 0.99 15.27
CA GLY A 110 -1.26 1.41 13.88
C GLY A 110 -1.89 2.76 13.48
N GLY A 111 -2.64 3.41 14.35
CA GLY A 111 -3.21 4.76 14.15
C GLY A 111 -2.52 5.84 14.98
N ASP A 112 -1.64 5.47 15.90
CA ASP A 112 -0.99 6.41 16.81
C ASP A 112 0.24 7.05 16.17
N LEU A 113 0.55 8.27 16.59
CA LEU A 113 1.73 8.98 16.13
C LEU A 113 2.99 8.25 16.57
N SER A 114 3.69 7.72 15.60
CA SER A 114 4.87 6.89 15.78
C SER A 114 5.84 7.06 14.61
N TRP A 115 7.13 6.85 14.84
CA TRP A 115 8.15 7.10 13.83
C TRP A 115 9.40 6.24 14.02
N LEU A 116 10.16 6.09 12.93
CA LEU A 116 11.48 5.48 12.95
C LEU A 116 12.37 6.13 11.90
N ALA A 117 13.51 6.66 12.33
CA ALA A 117 14.63 6.98 11.44
C ALA A 117 15.39 5.68 11.17
N SER A 118 14.99 4.94 10.13
CA SER A 118 15.55 3.64 9.79
C SER A 118 16.99 3.78 9.27
N GLU A 119 17.84 2.87 9.64
CA GLU A 119 19.18 2.78 9.05
C GLU A 119 19.10 2.18 7.63
N GLY A 120 20.20 2.27 6.86
CA GLY A 120 20.30 1.70 5.51
C GLY A 120 19.89 2.65 4.40
N THR A 121 19.79 2.10 3.20
CA THR A 121 19.49 2.83 1.96
C THR A 121 17.99 2.86 1.66
N ASP A 122 17.59 3.58 0.62
CA ASP A 122 16.20 3.61 0.15
C ASP A 122 15.77 2.22 -0.35
N GLU A 123 16.65 1.54 -1.08
CA GLU A 123 16.41 0.22 -1.69
C GLU A 123 16.24 -0.88 -0.64
N GLU A 124 16.77 -0.70 0.57
CA GLU A 124 16.59 -1.65 1.67
C GLU A 124 15.23 -1.52 2.36
N GLN A 125 14.52 -0.42 2.17
CA GLN A 125 13.20 -0.18 2.77
C GLN A 125 12.09 -0.89 1.97
N THR A 126 10.96 -1.16 2.61
CA THR A 126 9.82 -1.83 1.95
C THR A 126 9.38 -1.11 0.69
N ASP A 127 9.20 0.21 0.74
CA ASP A 127 8.76 0.99 -0.42
C ASP A 127 9.85 1.14 -1.49
N GLY A 128 11.13 1.07 -1.12
CA GLY A 128 12.24 1.00 -2.06
C GLY A 128 12.24 -0.32 -2.85
N ILE A 129 11.97 -1.43 -2.16
CA ILE A 129 11.78 -2.74 -2.81
C ILE A 129 10.55 -2.72 -3.73
N VAL A 130 9.43 -2.12 -3.29
CA VAL A 130 8.24 -1.93 -4.13
C VAL A 130 8.59 -1.20 -5.42
N ALA A 131 9.38 -0.13 -5.34
CA ALA A 131 9.80 0.65 -6.50
C ALA A 131 10.72 -0.16 -7.44
N SER A 132 11.68 -0.91 -6.90
CA SER A 132 12.58 -1.75 -7.67
C SER A 132 11.83 -2.85 -8.42
N GLU A 133 10.95 -3.56 -7.75
CA GLU A 133 10.08 -4.58 -8.34
C GLU A 133 9.18 -4.01 -9.45
N ALA A 134 8.65 -2.79 -9.25
CA ALA A 134 7.85 -2.13 -10.26
C ALA A 134 8.67 -1.82 -11.54
N ILE A 135 9.91 -1.36 -11.39
CA ILE A 135 10.82 -1.09 -12.51
C ILE A 135 11.12 -2.39 -13.27
N GLU A 136 11.47 -3.47 -12.56
CA GLU A 136 11.76 -4.77 -13.17
C GLU A 136 10.55 -5.32 -13.95
N HIS A 137 9.34 -5.18 -13.42
CA HIS A 137 8.12 -5.62 -14.11
C HIS A 137 7.80 -4.76 -15.34
N LEU A 138 8.00 -3.44 -15.26
CA LEU A 138 7.83 -2.55 -16.42
C LEU A 138 8.81 -2.91 -17.54
N ASP A 139 10.07 -3.15 -17.21
CA ASP A 139 11.10 -3.58 -18.17
C ASP A 139 10.75 -4.95 -18.76
N TYR A 140 10.32 -5.90 -17.93
CA TYR A 140 9.89 -7.22 -18.39
C TYR A 140 8.75 -7.13 -19.41
N TYR A 141 7.66 -6.44 -19.09
CA TYR A 141 6.50 -6.33 -19.99
C TYR A 141 6.80 -5.54 -21.25
N SER A 142 7.60 -4.47 -21.17
CA SER A 142 8.04 -3.69 -22.31
C SER A 142 8.85 -4.55 -23.29
N ASN A 143 9.78 -5.36 -22.79
CA ASN A 143 10.63 -6.19 -23.62
C ASN A 143 9.91 -7.39 -24.24
N ASN A 144 8.83 -7.87 -23.61
CA ASN A 144 8.09 -9.04 -24.09
C ASN A 144 6.80 -8.69 -24.85
N GLY A 145 6.48 -7.41 -24.99
CA GLY A 145 5.29 -6.95 -25.73
C GLY A 145 3.96 -7.47 -25.14
N GLN A 146 3.93 -7.74 -23.84
CA GLN A 146 2.75 -8.26 -23.16
C GLN A 146 1.88 -7.12 -22.62
N ASN A 147 0.56 -7.24 -22.78
CA ASN A 147 -0.37 -6.33 -22.13
C ASN A 147 -0.40 -6.60 -20.63
N PHE A 148 -0.36 -5.55 -19.82
CA PHE A 148 -0.38 -5.68 -18.36
C PHE A 148 -1.22 -4.61 -17.69
N PHE A 149 -1.69 -4.92 -16.49
CA PHE A 149 -2.23 -4.01 -15.49
C PHE A 149 -1.33 -4.11 -14.26
N LEU A 150 -0.53 -3.11 -13.99
CA LEU A 150 0.41 -3.09 -12.88
C LEU A 150 -0.07 -2.10 -11.81
N ALA A 151 -0.48 -2.63 -10.67
CA ALA A 151 -0.87 -1.86 -9.51
C ALA A 151 0.28 -1.79 -8.51
N VAL A 152 0.83 -0.60 -8.31
CA VAL A 152 1.95 -0.34 -7.39
C VAL A 152 1.47 0.46 -6.20
N GLY A 153 1.60 -0.09 -5.01
CA GLY A 153 1.12 0.53 -3.78
C GLY A 153 2.21 0.71 -2.73
N LEU A 154 2.53 1.97 -2.43
CA LEU A 154 3.45 2.33 -1.37
C LEU A 154 2.73 2.34 -0.01
N PHE A 155 3.47 2.04 1.06
CA PHE A 155 2.95 2.09 2.43
C PHE A 155 3.05 3.50 3.03
N ARG A 156 4.10 4.25 2.68
CA ARG A 156 4.33 5.59 3.22
C ARG A 156 3.57 6.65 2.40
N PRO A 157 3.15 7.73 3.04
CA PRO A 157 3.43 8.23 4.39
C PRO A 157 2.47 7.78 5.49
N HIS A 158 1.89 6.58 5.44
CA HIS A 158 1.05 6.08 6.53
C HIS A 158 1.88 5.90 7.82
N VAL A 159 1.29 6.18 8.97
CA VAL A 159 1.92 5.90 10.28
C VAL A 159 2.19 4.40 10.45
N PRO A 160 3.26 4.01 11.13
CA PRO A 160 4.36 4.83 11.65
C PRO A 160 5.10 5.55 10.52
N PHE A 161 5.54 6.77 10.79
CA PHE A 161 6.35 7.55 9.85
C PHE A 161 7.77 6.99 9.82
N VAL A 162 8.06 6.14 8.85
CA VAL A 162 9.37 5.52 8.70
C VAL A 162 10.03 6.01 7.42
N ALA A 163 11.27 6.45 7.54
CA ALA A 163 12.13 6.81 6.42
C ALA A 163 13.59 6.55 6.78
N PRO A 164 14.48 6.38 5.80
CA PRO A 164 15.91 6.36 6.05
C PRO A 164 16.38 7.58 6.82
N LYS A 165 17.27 7.37 7.77
CA LYS A 165 17.79 8.39 8.69
C LYS A 165 18.31 9.65 7.99
N LYS A 166 18.88 9.51 6.78
CA LYS A 166 19.35 10.63 5.97
C LYS A 166 18.27 11.70 5.71
N TYR A 167 17.01 11.32 5.63
CA TYR A 167 15.90 12.27 5.41
C TYR A 167 15.54 13.04 6.68
N PHE A 168 15.62 12.41 7.85
CA PHE A 168 15.45 13.10 9.13
C PHE A 168 16.56 14.14 9.38
N GLN A 169 17.77 13.87 8.89
CA GLN A 169 18.92 14.78 9.03
C GLN A 169 18.81 16.04 8.17
N LEU A 170 17.88 16.11 7.21
CA LEU A 170 17.63 17.33 6.42
C LEU A 170 16.95 18.45 7.22
N TYR A 171 16.38 18.11 8.38
CA TYR A 171 15.63 19.04 9.22
C TYR A 171 16.29 19.16 10.59
N SER A 172 16.68 20.37 10.96
CA SER A 172 17.12 20.67 12.33
C SER A 172 15.91 20.85 13.23
N ARG A 173 15.96 20.30 14.45
CA ARG A 173 14.90 20.52 15.46
C ARG A 173 14.79 22.00 15.80
N ASP A 174 15.91 22.73 15.77
CA ASP A 174 15.97 24.16 16.10
C ASP A 174 15.30 25.04 15.05
N ASP A 175 15.10 24.51 13.81
CA ASP A 175 14.44 25.22 12.72
C ASP A 175 12.91 25.01 12.71
N ILE A 176 12.38 24.15 13.58
CA ILE A 176 10.95 23.75 13.59
C ILE A 176 10.16 24.44 14.72
N ILE A 177 10.85 25.14 15.64
CA ILE A 177 10.25 25.78 16.83
C ILE A 177 9.92 27.23 16.56
#